data_a9c5d341fa7072fd40aa44781904bec9
#
_entry.id   a9c5d341fa7072fd40aa44781904bec9
#
_cell.length_a   1.000
_cell.length_b   1.000
_cell.length_c   1.000
_cell.angle_alpha   90.00
_cell.angle_beta   90.00
_cell.angle_gamma   90.00
#
_symmetry.space_group_name_H-M   'P 1'
#
loop_
_entity.id
_entity.type
_entity.pdbx_description
1 polymer ?
#
loop_
_entity_poly.entity_id
_entity_poly.type
_entity_poly.pdbx_seq_one_letter_code
_entity_poly.pdbx_strand_id
1 'polypeptide(L)'
;MLVRGAFVDIENIIEPEELAGFSLDDTVESRIILERSPVDWELRHGPFNQKTFKNLPKTHWTLLVQALDHQVPAISDLLEAFNFIPNWRIDDVMASFAPKGGSVGPHYDFYDVFLIQAHGQRRWQVGQTCTEE
;
A
#
# COMPACT_ATOMS: atom_id res chain seq x y z
N MET A 1 17.60 -1.74 -6.00
CA MET A 1 17.68 -1.38 -7.44
C MET A 1 16.46 -0.56 -7.79
N LEU A 2 16.59 0.51 -8.59
CA LEU A 2 15.48 1.30 -9.12
C LEU A 2 15.33 1.03 -10.61
N VAL A 3 14.12 0.67 -11.04
CA VAL A 3 13.77 0.48 -12.45
C VAL A 3 12.70 1.50 -12.81
N ARG A 4 12.92 2.29 -13.86
CA ARG A 4 11.97 3.28 -14.36
C ARG A 4 11.26 2.76 -15.59
N GLY A 5 9.95 3.03 -15.72
CA GLY A 5 9.14 2.60 -16.85
C GLY A 5 9.05 1.07 -16.98
N ALA A 6 9.06 0.35 -15.86
CA ALA A 6 8.97 -1.11 -15.84
C ALA A 6 7.60 -1.61 -16.35
N PHE A 7 6.57 -0.82 -16.14
CA PHE A 7 5.20 -1.14 -16.54
C PHE A 7 4.61 0.00 -17.38
N VAL A 8 3.85 -0.37 -18.39
CA VAL A 8 3.08 0.55 -19.23
C VAL A 8 1.66 0.66 -18.63
N ASP A 9 1.09 1.86 -18.62
CA ASP A 9 -0.29 2.15 -18.18
C ASP A 9 -0.63 1.72 -16.74
N ILE A 10 0.38 1.55 -15.88
CA ILE A 10 0.21 1.13 -14.49
C ILE A 10 -0.60 2.14 -13.65
N GLU A 11 -0.63 3.40 -14.06
CA GLU A 11 -1.30 4.49 -13.34
C GLU A 11 -2.82 4.34 -13.27
N ASN A 12 -3.40 3.54 -14.17
CA ASN A 12 -4.84 3.29 -14.24
C ASN A 12 -5.25 1.93 -13.66
N ILE A 13 -4.36 1.23 -12.97
CA ILE A 13 -4.62 -0.13 -12.50
C ILE A 13 -5.69 -0.19 -11.40
N ILE A 14 -5.77 0.84 -10.59
CA ILE A 14 -6.80 1.03 -9.54
C ILE A 14 -6.89 2.49 -9.14
N GLU A 15 -8.10 3.00 -9.03
CA GLU A 15 -8.36 4.36 -8.58
C GLU A 15 -8.40 4.46 -7.03
N PRO A 16 -8.05 5.61 -6.44
CA PRO A 16 -8.10 5.82 -4.99
C PRO A 16 -9.47 5.54 -4.37
N GLU A 17 -10.54 5.87 -5.08
CA GLU A 17 -11.93 5.65 -4.66
C GLU A 17 -12.29 4.17 -4.64
N GLU A 18 -11.79 3.37 -5.59
CA GLU A 18 -11.95 1.93 -5.61
C GLU A 18 -11.20 1.29 -4.45
N LEU A 19 -9.96 1.73 -4.20
CA LEU A 19 -9.18 1.25 -3.07
C LEU A 19 -9.89 1.55 -1.73
N ALA A 20 -10.46 2.76 -1.59
CA ALA A 20 -11.29 3.10 -0.44
C ALA A 20 -12.53 2.22 -0.36
N GLY A 21 -13.16 1.89 -1.50
CA GLY A 21 -14.30 0.98 -1.59
C GLY A 21 -14.00 -0.41 -1.02
N PHE A 22 -12.89 -1.03 -1.41
CA PHE A 22 -12.45 -2.33 -0.88
C PHE A 22 -12.25 -2.30 0.63
N SER A 23 -11.79 -1.20 1.18
CA SER A 23 -11.57 -1.06 2.63
C SER A 23 -12.86 -0.99 3.46
N LEU A 24 -14.04 -0.91 2.84
CA LEU A 24 -15.34 -0.97 3.51
C LEU A 24 -15.86 -2.41 3.67
N ASP A 25 -15.28 -3.36 2.95
CA ASP A 25 -15.64 -4.77 2.98
C ASP A 25 -14.99 -5.46 4.18
N ASP A 26 -15.74 -6.22 4.93
CA ASP A 26 -15.27 -6.95 6.11
C ASP A 26 -14.44 -8.20 5.77
N THR A 27 -14.46 -8.63 4.52
CA THR A 27 -13.64 -9.74 4.02
C THR A 27 -12.26 -9.28 3.52
N VAL A 28 -12.05 -7.96 3.39
CA VAL A 28 -10.81 -7.38 2.90
C VAL A 28 -10.03 -6.74 4.04
N GLU A 29 -8.83 -7.23 4.29
CA GLU A 29 -7.97 -6.64 5.31
C GLU A 29 -7.49 -5.26 4.86
N SER A 30 -7.74 -4.25 5.70
CA SER A 30 -7.32 -2.88 5.44
C SER A 30 -6.88 -2.17 6.70
N ARG A 31 -6.00 -1.18 6.52
CA ARG A 31 -5.43 -0.39 7.61
C ARG A 31 -5.31 1.07 7.20
N ILE A 32 -5.53 1.97 8.15
CA ILE A 32 -5.19 3.40 8.00
C ILE A 32 -4.14 3.73 9.04
N ILE A 33 -3.05 4.34 8.57
CA ILE A 33 -1.97 4.84 9.40
C ILE A 33 -2.01 6.36 9.34
N LEU A 34 -2.10 7.00 10.51
CA LEU A 34 -2.05 8.46 10.65
C LEU A 34 -0.78 8.85 11.40
N GLU A 35 -0.01 9.75 10.81
CA GLU A 35 1.11 10.41 11.48
C GLU A 35 0.59 11.68 12.16
N ARG A 36 0.49 11.66 13.48
CA ARG A 36 0.10 12.81 14.30
C ARG A 36 1.28 13.72 14.61
N SER A 37 2.46 13.14 14.74
CA SER A 37 3.75 13.80 14.86
C SER A 37 4.86 12.82 14.45
N PRO A 38 6.12 13.27 14.30
CA PRO A 38 7.23 12.39 13.92
C PRO A 38 7.44 11.16 14.82
N VAL A 39 6.87 11.18 16.03
CA VAL A 39 6.99 10.11 17.03
C VAL A 39 5.63 9.57 17.49
N ASP A 40 4.53 10.03 16.89
CA ASP A 40 3.17 9.63 17.28
C ASP A 40 2.40 9.16 16.05
N TRP A 41 2.15 7.85 16.01
CA TRP A 41 1.50 7.15 14.92
C TRP A 41 0.25 6.45 15.44
N GLU A 42 -0.85 6.61 14.73
CA GLU A 42 -2.09 5.91 15.02
C GLU A 42 -2.38 4.88 13.92
N LEU A 43 -2.56 3.63 14.30
CA LEU A 43 -2.98 2.54 13.42
C LEU A 43 -4.46 2.24 13.67
N ARG A 44 -5.24 2.21 12.60
CA ARG A 44 -6.64 1.79 12.59
C ARG A 44 -6.82 0.60 11.66
N HIS A 45 -7.57 -0.39 12.11
CA HIS A 45 -7.94 -1.54 11.29
C HIS A 45 -9.34 -1.37 10.71
N GLY A 46 -9.54 -1.87 9.49
CA GLY A 46 -10.84 -1.99 8.85
C GLY A 46 -11.73 -3.08 9.49
N PRO A 47 -12.94 -3.28 8.97
CA PRO A 47 -13.53 -2.53 7.85
C PRO A 47 -13.84 -1.08 8.23
N PHE A 48 -13.67 -0.18 7.29
CA PHE A 48 -13.97 1.23 7.47
C PHE A 48 -15.39 1.57 7.00
N ASN A 49 -15.76 2.83 7.07
CA ASN A 49 -16.98 3.36 6.52
C ASN A 49 -16.76 4.76 5.93
N GLN A 50 -17.72 5.24 5.14
CA GLN A 50 -17.61 6.54 4.49
C GLN A 50 -17.37 7.71 5.48
N LYS A 51 -17.84 7.57 6.71
CA LYS A 51 -17.67 8.58 7.76
C LYS A 51 -16.20 8.65 8.23
N THR A 52 -15.51 7.51 8.21
CA THR A 52 -14.07 7.44 8.49
C THR A 52 -13.31 8.36 7.53
N PHE A 53 -13.50 8.19 6.23
CA PHE A 53 -12.79 8.98 5.21
C PHE A 53 -13.13 10.48 5.26
N LYS A 54 -14.39 10.83 5.55
CA LYS A 54 -14.81 12.24 5.71
C LYS A 54 -14.13 12.94 6.89
N ASN A 55 -13.72 12.18 7.90
CA ASN A 55 -13.08 12.69 9.11
C ASN A 55 -11.56 12.61 9.08
N LEU A 56 -10.96 12.05 8.03
CA LEU A 56 -9.51 12.04 7.88
C LEU A 56 -8.96 13.45 7.64
N PRO A 57 -7.75 13.76 8.13
CA PRO A 57 -7.08 14.99 7.77
C PRO A 57 -6.77 15.02 6.27
N LYS A 58 -6.45 16.19 5.73
CA LYS A 58 -6.12 16.34 4.30
C LYS A 58 -4.75 15.75 3.93
N THR A 59 -3.91 15.49 4.90
CA THR A 59 -2.50 15.07 4.73
C THR A 59 -2.08 14.13 5.85
N HIS A 60 -0.91 13.48 5.70
CA HIS A 60 -0.23 12.70 6.76
C HIS A 60 -1.03 11.46 7.20
N TRP A 61 -1.57 10.73 6.25
CA TRP A 61 -2.15 9.40 6.48
C TRP A 61 -1.93 8.50 5.26
N THR A 62 -2.05 7.21 5.46
CA THR A 62 -1.94 6.22 4.40
C THR A 62 -3.02 5.15 4.60
N LEU A 63 -3.75 4.83 3.54
CA LEU A 63 -4.60 3.65 3.46
C LEU A 63 -3.79 2.51 2.87
N LEU A 64 -3.85 1.34 3.48
CA LEU A 64 -3.30 0.08 3.01
C LEU A 64 -4.45 -0.91 2.82
N VAL A 65 -4.48 -1.59 1.68
CA VAL A 65 -5.46 -2.66 1.40
C VAL A 65 -4.71 -3.89 0.91
N GLN A 66 -4.91 -5.00 1.59
CA GLN A 66 -4.19 -6.26 1.42
C GLN A 66 -4.87 -7.14 0.36
N ALA A 67 -4.11 -8.06 -0.25
CA ALA A 67 -4.60 -9.14 -1.11
C ALA A 67 -5.50 -8.68 -2.26
N LEU A 68 -5.16 -7.55 -2.90
CA LEU A 68 -5.95 -7.00 -4.01
C LEU A 68 -5.85 -7.82 -5.30
N ASP A 69 -4.84 -8.65 -5.46
CA ASP A 69 -4.74 -9.64 -6.54
C ASP A 69 -5.89 -10.65 -6.52
N HIS A 70 -6.52 -10.87 -5.36
CA HIS A 70 -7.72 -11.71 -5.24
C HIS A 70 -9.02 -10.97 -5.63
N GLN A 71 -9.00 -9.64 -5.70
CA GLN A 71 -10.18 -8.82 -5.91
C GLN A 71 -10.20 -8.16 -7.29
N VAL A 72 -9.04 -7.81 -7.83
CA VAL A 72 -8.89 -7.03 -9.06
C VAL A 72 -8.10 -7.81 -10.10
N PRO A 73 -8.72 -8.28 -11.19
CA PRO A 73 -8.04 -9.06 -12.22
C PRO A 73 -6.78 -8.39 -12.79
N ALA A 74 -6.81 -7.09 -13.04
CA ALA A 74 -5.65 -6.34 -13.55
C ALA A 74 -4.46 -6.36 -12.57
N ILE A 75 -4.72 -6.43 -11.27
CA ILE A 75 -3.66 -6.56 -10.25
C ILE A 75 -3.14 -8.01 -10.21
N SER A 76 -4.03 -8.99 -10.37
CA SER A 76 -3.61 -10.38 -10.53
C SER A 76 -2.70 -10.57 -11.76
N ASP A 77 -3.06 -9.96 -12.89
CA ASP A 77 -2.27 -10.02 -14.13
C ASP A 77 -0.87 -9.39 -13.95
N LEU A 78 -0.73 -8.42 -13.05
CA LEU A 78 0.57 -7.82 -12.72
C LEU A 78 1.57 -8.85 -12.18
N LEU A 79 1.10 -9.88 -11.50
CA LEU A 79 1.96 -10.95 -10.96
C LEU A 79 2.68 -11.74 -12.05
N GLU A 80 2.18 -11.76 -13.29
CA GLU A 80 2.85 -12.43 -14.41
C GLU A 80 4.24 -11.88 -14.68
N ALA A 81 4.46 -10.58 -14.41
CA ALA A 81 5.78 -9.96 -14.52
C ALA A 81 6.81 -10.52 -13.52
N PHE A 82 6.35 -11.23 -12.50
CA PHE A 82 7.16 -11.81 -11.43
C PHE A 82 7.29 -13.35 -11.53
N ASN A 83 6.91 -13.96 -12.66
CA ASN A 83 6.98 -15.40 -12.91
C ASN A 83 8.39 -16.02 -12.77
N PHE A 84 9.44 -15.23 -12.65
CA PHE A 84 10.77 -15.69 -12.27
C PHE A 84 10.87 -16.13 -10.79
N ILE A 85 9.86 -15.79 -9.98
CA ILE A 85 9.69 -16.26 -8.60
C ILE A 85 8.61 -17.35 -8.60
N PRO A 86 8.86 -18.51 -7.99
CA PRO A 86 7.82 -19.53 -7.85
C PRO A 86 6.58 -18.99 -7.12
N ASN A 87 5.38 -19.27 -7.63
CA ASN A 87 4.12 -18.73 -7.10
C ASN A 87 3.92 -18.98 -5.59
N TRP A 88 4.39 -20.13 -5.09
CA TRP A 88 4.30 -20.45 -3.66
C TRP A 88 5.19 -19.58 -2.75
N ARG A 89 6.04 -18.73 -3.34
CA ARG A 89 6.88 -17.73 -2.64
C ARG A 89 6.32 -16.31 -2.74
N ILE A 90 5.28 -16.11 -3.51
CA ILE A 90 4.59 -14.83 -3.62
C ILE A 90 3.44 -14.86 -2.61
N ASP A 91 3.39 -13.87 -1.73
CA ASP A 91 2.34 -13.76 -0.73
C ASP A 91 1.10 -13.13 -1.36
N ASP A 92 1.10 -11.84 -1.53
CA ASP A 92 -0.02 -11.10 -2.12
C ASP A 92 0.42 -9.77 -2.76
N VAL A 93 -0.55 -9.07 -3.32
CA VAL A 93 -0.37 -7.68 -3.75
C VAL A 93 -1.16 -6.75 -2.83
N MET A 94 -0.43 -6.00 -2.03
CA MET A 94 -0.99 -4.91 -1.24
C MET A 94 -0.91 -3.60 -2.03
N ALA A 95 -1.98 -2.80 -2.04
CA ALA A 95 -1.92 -1.44 -2.54
C ALA A 95 -2.04 -0.40 -1.42
N SER A 96 -1.44 0.75 -1.65
CA SER A 96 -1.52 1.87 -0.72
C SER A 96 -1.85 3.18 -1.43
N PHE A 97 -2.71 3.97 -0.80
CA PHE A 97 -2.96 5.36 -1.16
C PHE A 97 -2.51 6.28 -0.03
N ALA A 98 -1.80 7.35 -0.40
CA ALA A 98 -1.35 8.36 0.56
C ALA A 98 -1.48 9.76 -0.03
N PRO A 99 -2.20 10.68 0.61
CA PRO A 99 -2.13 12.11 0.27
C PRO A 99 -0.75 12.67 0.65
N LYS A 100 -0.55 13.95 0.38
CA LYS A 100 0.72 14.63 0.69
C LYS A 100 1.15 14.39 2.14
N GLY A 101 2.40 13.96 2.31
CA GLY A 101 2.98 13.68 3.63
C GLY A 101 2.53 12.36 4.24
N GLY A 102 1.71 11.56 3.56
CA GLY A 102 1.37 10.22 4.04
C GLY A 102 2.58 9.29 4.06
N SER A 103 2.70 8.53 5.12
CA SER A 103 3.77 7.57 5.37
C SER A 103 3.23 6.39 6.19
N VAL A 104 3.98 5.32 6.25
CA VAL A 104 3.72 4.19 7.14
C VAL A 104 4.72 4.10 8.29
N GLY A 105 5.59 5.11 8.39
CA GLY A 105 6.67 5.16 9.37
C GLY A 105 7.87 4.28 9.00
N PRO A 106 8.98 4.42 9.73
CA PRO A 106 10.11 3.53 9.63
C PRO A 106 9.70 2.13 10.11
N HIS A 107 9.97 1.12 9.31
CA HIS A 107 9.69 -0.28 9.63
C HIS A 107 10.59 -1.19 8.80
N TYR A 108 10.58 -2.46 9.09
CA TYR A 108 11.16 -3.50 8.27
C TYR A 108 10.20 -4.69 8.18
N ASP A 109 10.29 -5.42 7.09
CA ASP A 109 9.54 -6.65 6.85
C ASP A 109 10.50 -7.84 6.86
N PHE A 110 10.02 -9.02 7.26
CA PHE A 110 10.81 -10.25 7.28
C PHE A 110 10.87 -10.96 5.91
N TYR A 111 10.42 -10.29 4.85
CA TYR A 111 10.39 -10.78 3.48
C TYR A 111 10.78 -9.68 2.49
N ASP A 112 11.16 -10.10 1.29
CA ASP A 112 11.48 -9.19 0.21
C ASP A 112 10.22 -8.53 -0.36
N VAL A 113 10.29 -7.24 -0.68
CA VAL A 113 9.18 -6.47 -1.22
C VAL A 113 9.57 -5.80 -2.53
N PHE A 114 8.72 -5.94 -3.54
CA PHE A 114 8.77 -5.15 -4.76
C PHE A 114 7.84 -3.94 -4.61
N LEU A 115 8.41 -2.75 -4.70
CA LEU A 115 7.68 -1.49 -4.58
C LEU A 115 7.38 -0.94 -5.97
N ILE A 116 6.10 -0.89 -6.33
CA ILE A 116 5.64 -0.37 -7.62
C ILE A 116 4.94 0.96 -7.38
N GLN A 117 5.44 2.03 -8.00
CA GLN A 117 4.79 3.34 -7.96
C GLN A 117 3.86 3.47 -9.16
N ALA A 118 2.57 3.25 -8.96
CA ALA A 118 1.56 3.33 -10.01
C ALA A 118 1.23 4.80 -10.32
N HIS A 119 0.91 5.61 -9.32
CA HIS A 119 0.50 7.00 -9.51
C HIS A 119 1.28 7.96 -8.59
N GLY A 120 1.61 9.16 -9.09
CA GLY A 120 2.28 10.20 -8.32
C GLY A 120 3.75 9.91 -8.03
N GLN A 121 4.23 10.37 -6.88
CA GLN A 121 5.63 10.26 -6.48
C GLN A 121 5.74 9.96 -4.98
N ARG A 122 6.63 9.05 -4.62
CA ARG A 122 6.98 8.76 -3.23
C ARG A 122 8.49 8.81 -3.03
N ARG A 123 8.92 9.44 -1.95
CA ARG A 123 10.31 9.41 -1.52
C ARG A 123 10.51 8.22 -0.59
N TRP A 124 11.45 7.36 -0.93
CA TRP A 124 11.86 6.23 -0.10
C TRP A 124 13.19 6.54 0.59
N GLN A 125 13.30 6.12 1.84
CA GLN A 125 14.55 6.11 2.60
C GLN A 125 14.82 4.66 2.99
N VAL A 126 16.03 4.18 2.69
CA VAL A 126 16.45 2.80 2.97
C VAL A 126 17.53 2.86 4.03
N GLY A 127 17.27 2.25 5.18
CA GLY A 127 18.24 2.08 6.26
C GLY A 127 19.18 0.91 5.98
N GLN A 128 20.35 0.91 6.61
CA GLN A 128 21.32 -0.18 6.50
C GLN A 128 21.26 -1.17 7.66
N THR A 129 20.68 -0.77 8.78
CA THR A 129 20.54 -1.61 9.99
C THR A 129 19.13 -1.49 10.53
N CYS A 130 18.55 -2.64 10.88
CA CYS A 130 17.31 -2.72 11.65
C CYS A 130 17.68 -3.03 13.10
N THR A 131 17.26 -2.18 14.04
CA THR A 131 17.32 -2.46 15.47
C THR A 131 15.91 -2.69 15.96
N GLU A 132 15.68 -3.81 16.62
CA GLU A 132 14.44 -4.04 17.36
C GLU A 132 14.47 -3.13 18.61
N GLU A 133 13.74 -2.02 18.58
CA GLU A 133 13.40 -1.19 19.75
C GLU A 133 11.90 -0.93 19.78
#